data_9eeaff66f141723c82aa2e2a36bf76c3
#
_entry.id   9eeaff66f141723c82aa2e2a36bf76c3
#
_cell.length_a   1.000
_cell.length_b   1.000
_cell.length_c   1.000
_cell.angle_alpha   90.00
_cell.angle_beta   90.00
_cell.angle_gamma   90.00
#
_symmetry.space_group_name_H-M   'P 1'
#
loop_
_entity.id
_entity.type
_entity.pdbx_description
1 polymer ?
#
loop_
_entity_poly.entity_id
_entity_poly.type
_entity_poly.pdbx_seq_one_letter_code
_entity_poly.pdbx_strand_id
1 'polypeptide(L)'
;MALLEVKNLKKVYTTRFGTNQVKALSDVNFSVEKGEYVAIMGESGSGKTTLLNILASLDKPKNGAILLNGKNTVQIKDKELSAFRRDNLGFVFQDFNLLDTFTIRDNIFLPLVLSGKKYNEMEERVKPLSKRLGIEQLLDKYPYEVSGGQKQRAAVARALITNPQIILADEPFSYTHLTLPTIA
;
A
#
# COMPACT_ATOMS: atom_id res chain seq x y z
N MET A 1 -5.49 20.83 -6.92
CA MET A 1 -4.50 20.81 -5.83
C MET A 1 -4.00 19.38 -5.70
N ALA A 2 -2.71 19.16 -5.87
CA ALA A 2 -2.16 17.80 -5.86
C ALA A 2 -2.45 17.09 -4.53
N LEU A 3 -2.90 15.84 -4.61
CA LEU A 3 -3.08 14.96 -3.45
C LEU A 3 -1.73 14.55 -2.87
N LEU A 4 -0.79 14.17 -3.75
CA LEU A 4 0.57 13.78 -3.40
C LEU A 4 1.56 14.64 -4.16
N GLU A 5 2.57 15.17 -3.48
CA GLU A 5 3.70 15.84 -4.10
C GLU A 5 5.00 15.25 -3.58
N VAL A 6 5.89 14.89 -4.50
CA VAL A 6 7.24 14.40 -4.21
C VAL A 6 8.25 15.41 -4.73
N LYS A 7 9.13 15.91 -3.86
CA LYS A 7 10.06 16.99 -4.18
C LYS A 7 11.50 16.59 -3.82
N ASN A 8 12.38 16.59 -4.82
CA ASN A 8 13.83 16.38 -4.70
C ASN A 8 14.19 15.13 -3.88
N LEU A 9 13.40 14.05 -4.05
CA LEU A 9 13.53 12.85 -3.23
C LEU A 9 14.82 12.09 -3.58
N LYS A 10 15.65 11.84 -2.56
CA LYS A 10 16.92 11.11 -2.69
C LYS A 10 17.00 10.00 -1.65
N LYS A 11 17.48 8.83 -2.09
CA LYS A 11 17.77 7.70 -1.20
C LYS A 11 19.11 7.08 -1.55
N VAL A 12 19.93 6.89 -0.54
CA VAL A 12 21.23 6.22 -0.65
C VAL A 12 21.30 5.16 0.45
N TYR A 13 21.56 3.94 0.07
CA TYR A 13 21.89 2.87 1.01
C TYR A 13 23.40 2.76 1.16
N THR A 14 23.85 2.57 2.38
CA THR A 14 25.26 2.35 2.68
C THR A 14 25.43 0.90 3.15
N THR A 15 26.39 0.16 2.62
CA THR A 15 26.68 -1.20 3.07
C THR A 15 27.16 -1.19 4.53
N ARG A 16 27.01 -2.32 5.22
CA ARG A 16 27.36 -2.48 6.66
C ARG A 16 28.79 -2.04 7.00
N PHE A 17 29.71 -2.09 6.04
CA PHE A 17 31.12 -1.71 6.22
C PHE A 17 31.46 -0.31 5.68
N GLY A 18 30.45 0.49 5.30
CA GLY A 18 30.63 1.91 4.99
C GLY A 18 31.35 2.25 3.68
N THR A 19 31.86 1.27 2.93
CA THR A 19 32.71 1.51 1.76
C THR A 19 31.94 1.67 0.45
N ASN A 20 30.75 1.06 0.31
CA ASN A 20 29.96 1.15 -0.92
C ASN A 20 28.63 1.84 -0.65
N GLN A 21 28.33 2.86 -1.48
CA GLN A 21 27.05 3.55 -1.48
C GLN A 21 26.26 3.19 -2.75
N VAL A 22 25.01 2.76 -2.57
CA VAL A 22 24.07 2.51 -3.67
C VAL A 22 23.05 3.64 -3.68
N LYS A 23 23.06 4.44 -4.74
CA LYS A 23 22.06 5.49 -4.96
C LYS A 23 20.80 4.81 -5.51
N ALA A 24 19.81 4.62 -4.65
CA ALA A 24 18.53 4.00 -5.04
C ALA A 24 17.55 5.02 -5.68
N LEU A 25 17.56 6.27 -5.20
CA LEU A 25 16.78 7.36 -5.78
C LEU A 25 17.64 8.62 -5.91
N SER A 26 17.53 9.29 -7.09
CA SER A 26 18.30 10.49 -7.42
C SER A 26 17.36 11.58 -7.92
N ASP A 27 16.98 12.49 -7.02
CA ASP A 27 16.21 13.69 -7.36
C ASP A 27 14.84 13.42 -8.02
N VAL A 28 14.06 12.53 -7.41
CA VAL A 28 12.73 12.17 -7.93
C VAL A 28 11.73 13.30 -7.61
N ASN A 29 11.02 13.75 -8.63
CA ASN A 29 10.03 14.82 -8.55
C ASN A 29 8.79 14.42 -9.35
N PHE A 30 7.61 14.44 -8.74
CA PHE A 30 6.31 14.27 -9.42
C PHE A 30 5.17 14.68 -8.48
N SER A 31 3.99 14.83 -9.06
CA SER A 31 2.75 15.06 -8.31
C SER A 31 1.65 14.15 -8.83
N VAL A 32 0.66 13.87 -7.97
CA VAL A 32 -0.52 13.06 -8.28
C VAL A 32 -1.75 13.81 -7.80
N GLU A 33 -2.73 13.98 -8.68
CA GLU A 33 -4.02 14.60 -8.36
C GLU A 33 -4.98 13.57 -7.74
N LYS A 34 -6.02 14.07 -7.11
CA LYS A 34 -7.06 13.19 -6.55
C LYS A 34 -7.81 12.45 -7.67
N GLY A 35 -7.91 11.13 -7.56
CA GLY A 35 -8.55 10.27 -8.54
C GLY A 35 -7.66 9.90 -9.73
N GLU A 36 -6.40 10.33 -9.73
CA GLU A 36 -5.44 9.97 -10.77
C GLU A 36 -4.88 8.57 -10.54
N TYR A 37 -4.65 7.83 -11.62
CA TYR A 37 -3.93 6.57 -11.64
C TYR A 37 -2.55 6.76 -12.26
N VAL A 38 -1.50 6.44 -11.51
CA VAL A 38 -0.11 6.63 -11.93
C VAL A 38 0.63 5.28 -11.93
N ALA A 39 1.24 4.92 -13.07
CA ALA A 39 2.10 3.76 -13.19
C ALA A 39 3.57 4.18 -13.16
N ILE A 40 4.35 3.58 -12.26
CA ILE A 40 5.81 3.78 -12.17
C ILE A 40 6.48 2.58 -12.82
N MET A 41 7.12 2.80 -13.97
CA MET A 41 7.78 1.76 -14.75
C MET A 41 9.30 1.94 -14.73
N GLY A 42 10.02 0.85 -14.93
CA GLY A 42 11.49 0.83 -15.01
C GLY A 42 12.04 -0.59 -14.84
N GLU A 43 13.30 -0.77 -15.16
CA GLU A 43 14.00 -2.05 -15.03
C GLU A 43 14.05 -2.57 -13.58
N SER A 44 14.35 -3.86 -13.40
CA SER A 44 14.60 -4.41 -12.07
C SER A 44 15.79 -3.67 -11.44
N GLY A 45 15.66 -3.33 -10.14
CA GLY A 45 16.68 -2.56 -9.42
C GLY A 45 16.66 -1.05 -9.65
N SER A 46 15.74 -0.50 -10.47
CA SER A 46 15.63 0.96 -10.72
C SER A 46 15.12 1.78 -9.53
N GLY A 47 14.78 1.13 -8.40
CA GLY A 47 14.35 1.83 -7.18
C GLY A 47 12.83 1.95 -6.99
N LYS A 48 11.98 1.27 -7.80
CA LYS A 48 10.51 1.33 -7.69
C LYS A 48 10.01 0.94 -6.31
N THR A 49 10.39 -0.22 -5.80
CA THR A 49 10.03 -0.68 -4.46
C THR A 49 10.58 0.24 -3.37
N THR A 50 11.80 0.79 -3.54
CA THR A 50 12.35 1.80 -2.63
C THR A 50 11.47 3.05 -2.59
N LEU A 51 11.04 3.55 -3.74
CA LEU A 51 10.15 4.70 -3.83
C LEU A 51 8.83 4.42 -3.13
N LEU A 52 8.18 3.27 -3.43
CA LEU A 52 6.92 2.89 -2.79
C LEU A 52 7.06 2.75 -1.27
N ASN A 53 8.14 2.15 -0.77
CA ASN A 53 8.40 2.04 0.67
C ASN A 53 8.55 3.40 1.35
N ILE A 54 9.20 4.37 0.68
CA ILE A 54 9.33 5.73 1.21
C ILE A 54 7.98 6.46 1.17
N LEU A 55 7.20 6.33 0.09
CA LEU A 55 5.85 6.88 -0.01
C LEU A 55 4.93 6.29 1.07
N ALA A 56 5.08 5.00 1.36
CA ALA A 56 4.37 4.31 2.43
C ALA A 56 4.86 4.68 3.85
N SER A 57 5.88 5.53 3.97
CA SER A 57 6.54 5.84 5.25
C SER A 57 7.04 4.58 5.98
N LEU A 58 7.44 3.55 5.23
CA LEU A 58 8.11 2.34 5.73
C LEU A 58 9.64 2.53 5.78
N ASP A 59 10.16 3.44 4.95
CA ASP A 59 11.56 3.85 4.93
C ASP A 59 11.65 5.38 4.87
N LYS A 60 12.79 5.95 5.30
CA LYS A 60 13.03 7.40 5.29
C LYS A 60 13.95 7.78 4.12
N PRO A 61 13.63 8.84 3.39
CA PRO A 61 14.53 9.37 2.37
C PRO A 61 15.80 9.96 3.03
N LYS A 62 16.88 10.08 2.25
CA LYS A 62 18.07 10.83 2.67
C LYS A 62 17.81 12.34 2.59
N ASN A 63 17.13 12.78 1.54
CA ASN A 63 16.75 14.20 1.31
C ASN A 63 15.44 14.25 0.55
N GLY A 64 14.79 15.41 0.54
CA GLY A 64 13.55 15.68 -0.16
C GLY A 64 12.34 15.73 0.76
N ALA A 65 11.19 15.97 0.18
CA ALA A 65 9.93 16.07 0.89
C ALA A 65 8.83 15.27 0.17
N ILE A 66 7.92 14.74 0.95
CA ILE A 66 6.69 14.08 0.46
C ILE A 66 5.53 14.76 1.16
N LEU A 67 4.65 15.37 0.39
CA LEU A 67 3.49 16.06 0.89
C LEU A 67 2.23 15.27 0.50
N LEU A 68 1.46 14.85 1.48
CA LEU A 68 0.14 14.26 1.28
C LEU A 68 -0.91 15.27 1.79
N ASN A 69 -1.75 15.78 0.90
CA ASN A 69 -2.66 16.91 1.19
C ASN A 69 -1.94 18.09 1.86
N GLY A 70 -0.75 18.45 1.36
CA GLY A 70 0.06 19.53 1.90
C GLY A 70 0.81 19.22 3.20
N LYS A 71 0.57 18.07 3.85
CA LYS A 71 1.27 17.65 5.07
C LYS A 71 2.53 16.87 4.72
N ASN A 72 3.68 17.32 5.19
CA ASN A 72 4.97 16.64 4.97
C ASN A 72 5.04 15.34 5.79
N THR A 73 5.01 14.19 5.10
CA THR A 73 5.00 12.87 5.73
C THR A 73 6.36 12.48 6.31
N VAL A 74 7.46 13.03 5.78
CA VAL A 74 8.83 12.76 6.26
C VAL A 74 9.06 13.31 7.67
N GLN A 75 8.28 14.33 8.07
CA GLN A 75 8.39 14.98 9.38
C GLN A 75 7.50 14.34 10.46
N ILE A 76 6.70 13.34 10.11
CA ILE A 76 5.84 12.64 11.07
C ILE A 76 6.72 11.87 12.07
N LYS A 77 6.42 12.01 13.36
CA LYS A 77 7.15 11.33 14.43
C LYS A 77 6.92 9.82 14.36
N ASP A 78 7.92 9.03 14.70
CA ASP A 78 7.89 7.57 14.59
C ASP A 78 6.68 6.95 15.32
N LYS A 79 6.31 7.48 16.48
CA LYS A 79 5.12 7.05 17.25
C LYS A 79 3.77 7.29 16.54
N GLU A 80 3.73 8.20 15.59
CA GLU A 80 2.53 8.60 14.85
C GLU A 80 2.45 7.92 13.46
N LEU A 81 3.58 7.37 12.97
CA LEU A 81 3.66 6.78 11.63
C LEU A 81 2.71 5.61 11.42
N SER A 82 2.52 4.75 12.43
CA SER A 82 1.61 3.60 12.32
C SER A 82 0.15 4.03 12.17
N ALA A 83 -0.27 5.05 12.94
CA ALA A 83 -1.60 5.64 12.81
C ALA A 83 -1.75 6.34 11.45
N PHE A 84 -0.75 7.12 11.05
CA PHE A 84 -0.74 7.81 9.75
C PHE A 84 -0.91 6.82 8.59
N ARG A 85 -0.12 5.73 8.54
CA ARG A 85 -0.23 4.71 7.50
C ARG A 85 -1.62 4.10 7.46
N ARG A 86 -2.14 3.66 8.61
CA ARG A 86 -3.43 3.01 8.73
C ARG A 86 -4.59 3.90 8.28
N ASP A 87 -4.52 5.18 8.60
CA ASP A 87 -5.62 6.12 8.37
C ASP A 87 -5.60 6.76 6.97
N ASN A 88 -4.44 6.76 6.30
CA ASN A 88 -4.27 7.49 5.04
C ASN A 88 -3.85 6.62 3.86
N LEU A 89 -3.22 5.46 4.10
CA LEU A 89 -2.60 4.67 3.04
C LEU A 89 -3.23 3.27 2.95
N GLY A 90 -3.52 2.83 1.72
CA GLY A 90 -3.74 1.43 1.40
C GLY A 90 -2.48 0.86 0.74
N PHE A 91 -2.05 -0.34 1.13
CA PHE A 91 -0.89 -0.97 0.51
C PHE A 91 -1.23 -2.37 0.01
N VAL A 92 -0.91 -2.63 -1.27
CA VAL A 92 -0.98 -3.94 -1.90
C VAL A 92 0.44 -4.41 -2.17
N PHE A 93 0.89 -5.42 -1.43
CA PHE A 93 2.22 -6.00 -1.56
C PHE A 93 2.27 -7.02 -2.70
N GLN A 94 3.44 -7.21 -3.28
CA GLN A 94 3.70 -8.18 -4.34
C GLN A 94 3.29 -9.61 -3.92
N ASP A 95 3.65 -10.04 -2.72
CA ASP A 95 3.34 -11.37 -2.17
C ASP A 95 2.03 -11.39 -1.35
N PHE A 96 1.17 -10.37 -1.54
CA PHE A 96 -0.12 -10.18 -0.85
C PHE A 96 -0.01 -10.00 0.67
N ASN A 97 0.95 -10.61 1.34
CA ASN A 97 1.20 -10.57 2.80
C ASN A 97 -0.07 -10.84 3.61
N LEU A 98 -0.85 -11.85 3.21
CA LEU A 98 -1.95 -12.36 4.02
C LEU A 98 -1.40 -13.25 5.12
N LEU A 99 -1.99 -13.18 6.30
CA LEU A 99 -1.65 -14.03 7.44
C LEU A 99 -2.38 -15.37 7.30
N ASP A 100 -1.65 -16.45 7.14
CA ASP A 100 -2.22 -17.79 6.88
C ASP A 100 -3.02 -18.35 8.07
N THR A 101 -2.78 -17.85 9.27
CA THR A 101 -3.50 -18.24 10.49
C THR A 101 -4.84 -17.52 10.66
N PHE A 102 -5.14 -16.55 9.80
CA PHE A 102 -6.36 -15.75 9.81
C PHE A 102 -7.20 -16.07 8.58
N THR A 103 -8.53 -16.00 8.73
CA THR A 103 -9.45 -16.08 7.59
C THR A 103 -9.24 -14.89 6.65
N ILE A 104 -9.79 -14.96 5.44
CA ILE A 104 -9.81 -13.82 4.50
C ILE A 104 -10.50 -12.61 5.15
N ARG A 105 -11.62 -12.84 5.87
CA ARG A 105 -12.34 -11.81 6.64
C ARG A 105 -11.42 -11.13 7.65
N ASP A 106 -10.74 -11.91 8.48
CA ASP A 106 -9.87 -11.38 9.52
C ASP A 106 -8.68 -10.60 8.94
N ASN A 107 -8.10 -11.10 7.85
CA ASN A 107 -7.06 -10.37 7.11
C ASN A 107 -7.56 -9.01 6.62
N ILE A 108 -8.78 -8.93 6.07
CA ILE A 108 -9.38 -7.67 5.61
C ILE A 108 -9.69 -6.75 6.80
N PHE A 109 -10.15 -7.30 7.93
CA PHE A 109 -10.49 -6.52 9.11
C PHE A 109 -9.29 -5.97 9.89
N LEU A 110 -8.12 -6.56 9.72
CA LEU A 110 -6.92 -6.26 10.53
C LEU A 110 -6.65 -4.75 10.71
N PRO A 111 -6.66 -3.90 9.66
CA PRO A 111 -6.43 -2.46 9.83
C PRO A 111 -7.54 -1.77 10.63
N LEU A 112 -8.78 -2.25 10.57
CA LEU A 112 -9.91 -1.71 11.34
C LEU A 112 -9.84 -2.15 12.81
N VAL A 113 -9.46 -3.40 13.07
CA VAL A 113 -9.21 -3.91 14.42
C VAL A 113 -8.12 -3.08 15.12
N LEU A 114 -7.02 -2.81 14.42
CA LEU A 114 -5.94 -1.95 14.93
C LEU A 114 -6.37 -0.48 15.12
N SER A 115 -7.47 -0.07 14.49
CA SER A 115 -8.11 1.25 14.71
C SER A 115 -9.17 1.24 15.81
N GLY A 116 -9.37 0.12 16.48
CA GLY A 116 -10.39 -0.03 17.53
C GLY A 116 -11.83 0.03 17.03
N LYS A 117 -12.07 -0.30 15.75
CA LYS A 117 -13.42 -0.32 15.19
C LYS A 117 -14.26 -1.46 15.73
N LYS A 118 -15.55 -1.23 15.90
CA LYS A 118 -16.49 -2.27 16.35
C LYS A 118 -16.78 -3.28 15.23
N TYR A 119 -17.07 -4.52 15.59
CA TYR A 119 -17.34 -5.60 14.65
C TYR A 119 -18.45 -5.25 13.64
N ASN A 120 -19.56 -4.68 14.10
CA ASN A 120 -20.67 -4.29 13.22
C ASN A 120 -20.24 -3.28 12.15
N GLU A 121 -19.39 -2.29 12.49
CA GLU A 121 -18.85 -1.34 11.52
C GLU A 121 -17.94 -2.03 10.50
N MET A 122 -17.15 -3.01 10.94
CA MET A 122 -16.29 -3.78 10.04
C MET A 122 -17.12 -4.62 9.05
N GLU A 123 -18.19 -5.26 9.54
CA GLU A 123 -19.12 -6.03 8.70
C GLU A 123 -19.86 -5.14 7.67
N GLU A 124 -20.30 -3.96 8.07
CA GLU A 124 -20.93 -3.00 7.16
C GLU A 124 -20.00 -2.58 6.03
N ARG A 125 -18.70 -2.42 6.31
CA ARG A 125 -17.71 -2.02 5.31
C ARG A 125 -17.28 -3.16 4.40
N VAL A 126 -17.16 -4.38 4.91
CA VAL A 126 -16.69 -5.52 4.09
C VAL A 126 -17.74 -6.00 3.09
N LYS A 127 -19.03 -5.96 3.42
CA LYS A 127 -20.11 -6.44 2.56
C LYS A 127 -20.10 -5.86 1.15
N PRO A 128 -20.19 -4.52 0.96
CA PRO A 128 -20.16 -3.94 -0.39
C PRO A 128 -18.82 -4.17 -1.09
N LEU A 129 -17.72 -4.19 -0.34
CA LEU A 129 -16.38 -4.36 -0.88
C LEU A 129 -16.15 -5.79 -1.36
N SER A 130 -16.50 -6.80 -0.57
CA SER A 130 -16.37 -8.22 -0.93
C SER A 130 -17.25 -8.58 -2.13
N LYS A 131 -18.46 -8.03 -2.20
CA LYS A 131 -19.35 -8.18 -3.35
C LYS A 131 -18.72 -7.61 -4.62
N ARG A 132 -18.23 -6.38 -4.57
CA ARG A 132 -17.59 -5.70 -5.71
C ARG A 132 -16.35 -6.44 -6.21
N LEU A 133 -15.58 -7.06 -5.31
CA LEU A 133 -14.37 -7.83 -5.62
C LEU A 133 -14.65 -9.32 -5.90
N GLY A 134 -15.90 -9.79 -5.78
CA GLY A 134 -16.29 -11.19 -6.03
C GLY A 134 -15.60 -12.17 -5.07
N ILE A 135 -15.52 -11.83 -3.79
CA ILE A 135 -14.89 -12.65 -2.74
C ILE A 135 -15.79 -12.93 -1.54
N GLU A 136 -17.10 -12.65 -1.63
CA GLU A 136 -18.05 -12.87 -0.52
C GLU A 136 -17.99 -14.30 0.03
N GLN A 137 -18.01 -15.29 -0.89
CA GLN A 137 -17.98 -16.72 -0.54
C GLN A 137 -16.61 -17.20 -0.03
N LEU A 138 -15.61 -16.33 0.00
CA LEU A 138 -14.25 -16.65 0.43
C LEU A 138 -13.93 -16.09 1.82
N LEU A 139 -14.80 -15.24 2.38
CA LEU A 139 -14.51 -14.50 3.61
C LEU A 139 -14.14 -15.41 4.80
N ASP A 140 -14.77 -16.59 4.90
CA ASP A 140 -14.55 -17.53 6.00
C ASP A 140 -13.49 -18.60 5.68
N LYS A 141 -12.85 -18.52 4.49
CA LYS A 141 -11.73 -19.39 4.10
C LYS A 141 -10.39 -18.81 4.57
N TYR A 142 -9.40 -19.70 4.65
CA TYR A 142 -8.02 -19.31 4.91
C TYR A 142 -7.25 -19.03 3.61
N PRO A 143 -6.16 -18.25 3.66
CA PRO A 143 -5.38 -17.93 2.47
C PRO A 143 -4.89 -19.16 1.69
N TYR A 144 -4.53 -20.24 2.34
CA TYR A 144 -4.08 -21.48 1.68
C TYR A 144 -5.20 -22.25 0.94
N GLU A 145 -6.48 -21.90 1.19
CA GLU A 145 -7.64 -22.54 0.54
C GLU A 145 -8.09 -21.80 -0.74
N VAL A 146 -7.45 -20.69 -1.07
CA VAL A 146 -7.87 -19.82 -2.18
C VAL A 146 -6.76 -19.63 -3.21
N SER A 147 -7.13 -19.36 -4.47
CA SER A 147 -6.16 -19.15 -5.55
C SER A 147 -5.39 -17.84 -5.39
N GLY A 148 -4.26 -17.70 -6.11
CA GLY A 148 -3.45 -16.48 -6.11
C GLY A 148 -4.25 -15.23 -6.47
N GLY A 149 -5.10 -15.28 -7.51
CA GLY A 149 -5.96 -14.16 -7.88
C GLY A 149 -7.03 -13.84 -6.83
N GLN A 150 -7.48 -14.85 -6.05
CA GLN A 150 -8.39 -14.63 -4.92
C GLN A 150 -7.66 -13.98 -3.74
N LYS A 151 -6.42 -14.42 -3.44
CA LYS A 151 -5.53 -13.76 -2.46
C LYS A 151 -5.29 -12.30 -2.81
N GLN A 152 -5.03 -12.02 -4.08
CA GLN A 152 -4.82 -10.66 -4.57
C GLN A 152 -6.06 -9.78 -4.32
N ARG A 153 -7.27 -10.26 -4.67
CA ARG A 153 -8.51 -9.52 -4.40
C ARG A 153 -8.75 -9.30 -2.91
N ALA A 154 -8.39 -10.26 -2.06
CA ALA A 154 -8.44 -10.11 -0.60
C ALA A 154 -7.45 -9.04 -0.10
N ALA A 155 -6.23 -9.01 -0.64
CA ALA A 155 -5.23 -7.98 -0.32
C ALA A 155 -5.69 -6.57 -0.77
N VAL A 156 -6.34 -6.48 -1.93
CA VAL A 156 -6.97 -5.23 -2.41
C VAL A 156 -8.11 -4.82 -1.46
N ALA A 157 -8.97 -5.75 -1.04
CA ALA A 157 -10.02 -5.47 -0.07
C ALA A 157 -9.45 -4.94 1.25
N ARG A 158 -8.38 -5.56 1.76
CA ARG A 158 -7.67 -5.09 2.96
C ARG A 158 -7.12 -3.68 2.80
N ALA A 159 -6.58 -3.35 1.63
CA ALA A 159 -6.05 -2.03 1.35
C ALA A 159 -7.16 -0.96 1.27
N LEU A 160 -8.36 -1.33 0.81
CA LEU A 160 -9.48 -0.40 0.59
C LEU A 160 -10.39 -0.22 1.81
N ILE A 161 -10.43 -1.19 2.76
CA ILE A 161 -11.42 -1.22 3.85
C ILE A 161 -11.38 0.02 4.77
N THR A 162 -10.22 0.65 4.90
CA THR A 162 -10.03 1.87 5.69
C THR A 162 -10.46 3.14 4.95
N ASN A 163 -10.83 3.04 3.66
CA ASN A 163 -11.10 4.17 2.79
C ASN A 163 -9.90 5.14 2.71
N PRO A 164 -8.71 4.66 2.29
CA PRO A 164 -7.48 5.44 2.30
C PRO A 164 -7.51 6.59 1.28
N GLN A 165 -6.66 7.59 1.49
CA GLN A 165 -6.50 8.71 0.57
C GLN A 165 -5.70 8.32 -0.69
N ILE A 166 -4.73 7.41 -0.54
CA ILE A 166 -3.89 6.89 -1.61
C ILE A 166 -3.68 5.39 -1.45
N ILE A 167 -3.62 4.69 -2.58
CA ILE A 167 -3.29 3.27 -2.64
C ILE A 167 -1.93 3.14 -3.32
N LEU A 168 -1.03 2.43 -2.67
CA LEU A 168 0.28 2.07 -3.19
C LEU A 168 0.29 0.58 -3.50
N ALA A 169 0.69 0.20 -4.72
CA ALA A 169 0.74 -1.19 -5.14
C ALA A 169 2.11 -1.51 -5.73
N ASP A 170 2.76 -2.55 -5.19
CA ASP A 170 4.05 -3.04 -5.68
C ASP A 170 3.81 -4.29 -6.52
N GLU A 171 4.07 -4.18 -7.82
CA GLU A 171 3.89 -5.23 -8.84
C GLU A 171 2.56 -6.03 -8.70
N PRO A 172 1.40 -5.37 -8.62
CA PRO A 172 0.14 -6.03 -8.29
C PRO A 172 -0.33 -7.05 -9.33
N PHE A 173 0.37 -7.17 -10.47
CA PHE A 173 0.01 -8.05 -11.60
C PHE A 173 1.06 -9.09 -11.94
N SER A 174 2.14 -9.24 -11.16
CA SER A 174 3.27 -10.12 -11.49
C SER A 174 2.90 -11.61 -11.57
N TYR A 175 1.77 -12.04 -11.03
CA TYR A 175 1.35 -13.45 -11.00
C TYR A 175 0.06 -13.76 -11.76
N THR A 176 -0.55 -12.80 -12.47
CA THR A 176 -1.84 -13.07 -13.08
C THR A 176 -2.04 -12.34 -14.40
N HIS A 177 -2.52 -13.06 -15.41
CA HIS A 177 -3.22 -12.51 -16.58
C HIS A 177 -4.59 -11.94 -16.18
N LEU A 178 -4.68 -11.16 -15.12
CA LEU A 178 -5.94 -10.58 -14.65
C LEU A 178 -6.06 -9.14 -15.15
N THR A 179 -6.99 -8.96 -16.08
CA THR A 179 -7.62 -7.65 -16.29
C THR A 179 -8.41 -7.30 -15.03
N LEU A 180 -7.95 -6.28 -14.27
CA LEU A 180 -8.82 -5.67 -13.27
C LEU A 180 -10.01 -5.02 -13.98
N PRO A 181 -11.24 -5.23 -13.51
CA PRO A 181 -12.35 -4.42 -14.00
C PRO A 181 -12.03 -2.95 -13.72
N THR A 182 -12.09 -2.13 -14.76
CA THR A 182 -11.91 -0.69 -14.64
C THR A 182 -12.91 -0.15 -13.63
N ILE A 183 -12.42 0.37 -12.53
CA ILE A 183 -13.24 1.02 -11.52
C ILE A 183 -13.37 2.47 -11.99
N ALA A 184 -14.47 2.76 -12.70
CA ALA A 184 -14.88 4.12 -12.99
C ALA A 184 -15.57 4.74 -11.78
#